data_02e321c70e917201930e380fc618e00c
#
_entry.id   02e321c70e917201930e380fc618e00c
#
_cell.length_a   1.000
_cell.length_b   1.000
_cell.length_c   1.000
_cell.angle_alpha   90.00
_cell.angle_beta   90.00
_cell.angle_gamma   90.00
#
_symmetry.space_group_name_H-M   'P 1'
#
loop_
_entity.id
_entity.type
_entity.pdbx_description
1 polymer ?
#
loop_
_entity_poly.entity_id
_entity_poly.type
_entity_poly.pdbx_seq_one_letter_code
_entity_poly.pdbx_strand_id
1 'polypeptide(L)'
;MNKRVLPGIVLLAIGAYFGFVVALANFNGITSLGLGLRTGIQATIAALCAVAGALFFLTVDDVGESTTAAGWLAGAGVVCLGIGSYIGLFVAPPEQYMGELQRIMYVHVPTAWCALLAMTIAFASAILFLLRNDWKWDARMEGSIEVGVVLAFLLCCQGAIWAKPTWGVWWDWDPRLTTTAVLLFAFLGILALRRFVDDPVKRGVWSAVATIIAYVDVPIVYFSVRWWNSLHQQQSSPGTVSKQFWLPLRANAFGILFLMVAFIMLRARISALRLKSELAPPPLAEAQLGEAV
;
A
#
# COMPACT_ATOMS: atom_id res chain seq x y z
N MET A 1 12.11 -16.89 15.84
CA MET A 1 11.23 -16.50 14.70
C MET A 1 10.08 -17.49 14.68
N ASN A 2 8.85 -17.01 14.84
CA ASN A 2 7.69 -17.88 14.94
C ASN A 2 7.45 -18.61 13.61
N LYS A 3 7.17 -19.90 13.68
CA LYS A 3 6.88 -20.77 12.53
C LYS A 3 5.71 -20.25 11.68
N ARG A 4 4.82 -19.44 12.27
CA ARG A 4 3.65 -18.85 11.58
C ARG A 4 3.98 -17.65 10.70
N VAL A 5 5.09 -16.95 10.93
CA VAL A 5 5.51 -15.78 10.14
C VAL A 5 6.40 -16.17 8.95
N LEU A 6 7.07 -17.33 9.07
CA LEU A 6 8.02 -17.83 8.07
C LEU A 6 7.44 -17.93 6.65
N PRO A 7 6.20 -18.46 6.43
CA PRO A 7 5.65 -18.54 5.07
C PRO A 7 5.48 -17.18 4.39
N GLY A 8 5.05 -16.16 5.14
CA GLY A 8 4.91 -14.80 4.58
C GLY A 8 6.25 -14.20 4.19
N ILE A 9 7.29 -14.36 5.02
CA ILE A 9 8.66 -13.93 4.70
C ILE A 9 9.17 -14.65 3.45
N VAL A 10 8.96 -15.95 3.35
CA VAL A 10 9.38 -16.76 2.19
C VAL A 10 8.67 -16.27 0.92
N LEU A 11 7.36 -16.03 0.96
CA LEU A 11 6.61 -15.51 -0.19
C LEU A 11 7.11 -14.13 -0.62
N LEU A 12 7.35 -13.22 0.33
CA LEU A 12 7.90 -11.89 0.01
C LEU A 12 9.32 -12.00 -0.55
N ALA A 13 10.17 -12.88 0.00
CA ALA A 13 11.52 -13.11 -0.50
C ALA A 13 11.51 -13.70 -1.92
N ILE A 14 10.62 -14.65 -2.22
CA ILE A 14 10.43 -15.19 -3.57
C ILE A 14 9.97 -14.08 -4.52
N GLY A 15 8.98 -13.30 -4.12
CA GLY A 15 8.49 -12.16 -4.90
C GLY A 15 9.59 -11.14 -5.20
N ALA A 16 10.40 -10.78 -4.19
CA ALA A 16 11.54 -9.87 -4.33
C ALA A 16 12.63 -10.47 -5.24
N TYR A 17 12.96 -11.75 -5.10
CA TYR A 17 13.93 -12.44 -5.95
C TYR A 17 13.51 -12.41 -7.41
N PHE A 18 12.30 -12.88 -7.75
CA PHE A 18 11.82 -12.86 -9.13
C PHE A 18 11.67 -11.44 -9.68
N GLY A 19 11.23 -10.48 -8.87
CA GLY A 19 11.13 -9.08 -9.25
C GLY A 19 12.50 -8.49 -9.59
N PHE A 20 13.51 -8.75 -8.78
CA PHE A 20 14.88 -8.30 -9.01
C PHE A 20 15.50 -8.96 -10.24
N VAL A 21 15.36 -10.30 -10.37
CA VAL A 21 15.84 -11.06 -11.53
C VAL A 21 15.25 -10.55 -12.84
N VAL A 22 13.94 -10.30 -12.86
CA VAL A 22 13.27 -9.73 -14.05
C VAL A 22 13.74 -8.31 -14.33
N ALA A 23 13.97 -7.50 -13.31
CA ALA A 23 14.49 -6.14 -13.47
C ALA A 23 15.91 -6.16 -14.06
N LEU A 24 16.79 -7.02 -13.55
CA LEU A 24 18.15 -7.21 -14.10
C LEU A 24 18.12 -7.71 -15.55
N ALA A 25 17.27 -8.69 -15.86
CA ALA A 25 17.13 -9.23 -17.21
C ALA A 25 16.68 -8.15 -18.21
N ASN A 26 15.73 -7.32 -17.81
CA ASN A 26 15.27 -6.19 -18.64
C ASN A 26 16.35 -5.12 -18.81
N PHE A 27 17.10 -4.81 -17.74
CA PHE A 27 18.18 -3.84 -17.76
C PHE A 27 19.32 -4.27 -18.72
N ASN A 28 19.66 -5.57 -18.72
CA ASN A 28 20.71 -6.15 -19.57
C ASN A 28 20.21 -6.63 -20.94
N GLY A 29 18.94 -6.43 -21.27
CA GLY A 29 18.34 -6.89 -22.52
C GLY A 29 18.12 -8.41 -22.64
N ILE A 30 18.24 -9.16 -21.54
CA ILE A 30 18.04 -10.60 -21.47
C ILE A 30 16.53 -10.92 -21.44
N THR A 31 16.07 -11.89 -22.22
CA THR A 31 14.65 -12.27 -22.29
C THR A 31 14.23 -13.34 -21.30
N SER A 32 15.18 -14.04 -20.71
CA SER A 32 14.95 -15.04 -19.65
C SER A 32 16.15 -15.11 -18.73
N LEU A 33 15.90 -15.34 -17.44
CA LEU A 33 16.92 -15.52 -16.42
C LEU A 33 16.39 -16.46 -15.33
N GLY A 34 17.30 -17.15 -14.63
CA GLY A 34 16.95 -18.09 -13.57
C GLY A 34 16.30 -19.36 -14.12
N LEU A 35 15.20 -19.81 -13.55
CA LEU A 35 14.57 -21.11 -13.84
C LEU A 35 14.14 -21.36 -15.30
N GLY A 36 14.68 -20.67 -16.28
CA GLY A 36 14.34 -20.79 -17.70
C GLY A 36 12.97 -20.20 -18.07
N LEU A 37 12.30 -19.56 -17.13
CA LEU A 37 11.01 -18.93 -17.35
C LEU A 37 11.19 -17.59 -18.08
N ARG A 38 10.26 -17.28 -18.99
CA ARG A 38 10.21 -15.96 -19.63
C ARG A 38 10.04 -14.85 -18.58
N THR A 39 10.65 -13.69 -18.82
CA THR A 39 10.62 -12.54 -17.89
C THR A 39 9.19 -12.10 -17.51
N GLY A 40 8.22 -12.22 -18.42
CA GLY A 40 6.82 -11.96 -18.14
C GLY A 40 6.22 -12.89 -17.09
N ILE A 41 6.51 -14.20 -17.17
CA ILE A 41 6.06 -15.20 -16.19
C ILE A 41 6.73 -14.93 -14.83
N GLN A 42 8.04 -14.65 -14.83
CA GLN A 42 8.76 -14.30 -13.61
C GLN A 42 8.19 -13.03 -12.95
N ALA A 43 7.81 -12.02 -13.74
CA ALA A 43 7.16 -10.80 -13.23
C ALA A 43 5.80 -11.10 -12.60
N THR A 44 5.00 -11.98 -13.21
CA THR A 44 3.71 -12.40 -12.65
C THR A 44 3.90 -13.17 -11.34
N ILE A 45 4.85 -14.10 -11.27
CA ILE A 45 5.19 -14.81 -10.03
C ILE A 45 5.63 -13.82 -8.96
N ALA A 46 6.50 -12.85 -9.29
CA ALA A 46 6.95 -11.82 -8.36
C ALA A 46 5.77 -11.04 -7.77
N ALA A 47 4.85 -10.58 -8.61
CA ALA A 47 3.67 -9.83 -8.18
C ALA A 47 2.75 -10.67 -7.29
N LEU A 48 2.42 -11.90 -7.71
CA LEU A 48 1.56 -12.81 -6.95
C LEU A 48 2.16 -13.17 -5.59
N CYS A 49 3.46 -13.50 -5.55
CA CYS A 49 4.15 -13.82 -4.30
C CYS A 49 4.25 -12.61 -3.37
N ALA A 50 4.50 -11.41 -3.91
CA ALA A 50 4.54 -10.18 -3.12
C ALA A 50 3.18 -9.86 -2.49
N VAL A 51 2.10 -9.93 -3.28
CA VAL A 51 0.73 -9.70 -2.80
C VAL A 51 0.32 -10.79 -1.81
N ALA A 52 0.54 -12.07 -2.13
CA ALA A 52 0.22 -13.18 -1.23
C ALA A 52 1.00 -13.10 0.09
N GLY A 53 2.29 -12.75 0.04
CA GLY A 53 3.12 -12.54 1.22
C GLY A 53 2.63 -11.38 2.07
N ALA A 54 2.27 -10.25 1.45
CA ALA A 54 1.69 -9.09 2.15
C ALA A 54 0.36 -9.47 2.82
N LEU A 55 -0.56 -10.12 2.09
CA LEU A 55 -1.83 -10.59 2.63
C LEU A 55 -1.63 -11.61 3.75
N PHE A 56 -0.66 -12.52 3.61
CA PHE A 56 -0.34 -13.50 4.65
C PHE A 56 0.10 -12.81 5.95
N PHE A 57 0.99 -11.80 5.89
CA PHE A 57 1.37 -11.03 7.08
C PHE A 57 0.19 -10.34 7.75
N LEU A 58 -0.77 -9.88 6.96
CA LEU A 58 -1.98 -9.24 7.48
C LEU A 58 -2.95 -10.25 8.13
N THR A 59 -2.79 -11.56 7.90
CA THR A 59 -3.61 -12.62 8.50
C THR A 59 -3.01 -13.22 9.78
N VAL A 60 -1.75 -12.93 10.12
CA VAL A 60 -1.11 -13.42 11.34
C VAL A 60 -1.73 -12.75 12.56
N ASP A 61 -2.26 -13.57 13.47
CA ASP A 61 -3.09 -13.10 14.60
C ASP A 61 -2.30 -12.71 15.87
N ASP A 62 -1.01 -13.06 15.94
CA ASP A 62 -0.23 -12.90 17.15
C ASP A 62 0.39 -11.50 17.23
N VAL A 63 -0.24 -10.66 18.06
CA VAL A 63 0.09 -9.23 18.23
C VAL A 63 1.52 -9.03 18.79
N GLY A 64 2.08 -10.02 19.53
CA GLY A 64 3.42 -9.94 20.14
C GLY A 64 4.56 -10.05 19.14
N GLU A 65 4.44 -10.92 18.14
CA GLU A 65 5.49 -11.23 17.17
C GLU A 65 5.50 -10.29 15.95
N SER A 66 4.40 -9.57 15.75
CA SER A 66 4.25 -8.68 14.59
C SER A 66 5.25 -7.52 14.59
N THR A 67 5.72 -7.05 15.76
CA THR A 67 6.66 -5.93 15.86
C THR A 67 8.05 -6.25 15.31
N THR A 68 8.59 -7.43 15.62
CA THR A 68 9.90 -7.83 15.11
C THR A 68 9.84 -8.05 13.61
N ALA A 69 8.78 -8.70 13.10
CA ALA A 69 8.58 -8.89 11.67
C ALA A 69 8.39 -7.56 10.94
N ALA A 70 7.60 -6.63 11.50
CA ALA A 70 7.45 -5.30 10.96
C ALA A 70 8.78 -4.52 10.92
N GLY A 71 9.63 -4.67 11.94
CA GLY A 71 10.97 -4.08 11.96
C GLY A 71 11.86 -4.61 10.82
N TRP A 72 11.91 -5.92 10.61
CA TRP A 72 12.64 -6.51 9.50
C TRP A 72 12.12 -6.09 8.13
N LEU A 73 10.80 -6.04 7.95
CA LEU A 73 10.18 -5.53 6.72
C LEU A 73 10.51 -4.07 6.48
N ALA A 74 10.42 -3.23 7.52
CA ALA A 74 10.77 -1.83 7.40
C ALA A 74 12.25 -1.63 7.02
N GLY A 75 13.16 -2.38 7.64
CA GLY A 75 14.59 -2.37 7.30
C GLY A 75 14.84 -2.78 5.84
N ALA A 76 14.23 -3.89 5.40
CA ALA A 76 14.31 -4.34 4.01
C ALA A 76 13.72 -3.29 3.05
N GLY A 77 12.60 -2.66 3.43
CA GLY A 77 11.96 -1.60 2.66
C GLY A 77 12.88 -0.39 2.45
N VAL A 78 13.54 0.08 3.51
CA VAL A 78 14.51 1.18 3.44
C VAL A 78 15.70 0.83 2.55
N VAL A 79 16.23 -0.38 2.66
CA VAL A 79 17.35 -0.85 1.80
C VAL A 79 16.92 -0.89 0.34
N CYS A 80 15.76 -1.45 0.02
CA CYS A 80 15.24 -1.49 -1.35
C CYS A 80 15.01 -0.09 -1.92
N LEU A 81 14.45 0.84 -1.13
CA LEU A 81 14.30 2.24 -1.53
C LEU A 81 15.64 2.93 -1.75
N GLY A 82 16.63 2.71 -0.87
CA GLY A 82 17.97 3.25 -1.03
C GLY A 82 18.62 2.81 -2.33
N ILE A 83 18.60 1.49 -2.60
CA ILE A 83 19.14 0.91 -3.83
C ILE A 83 18.38 1.42 -5.06
N GLY A 84 17.04 1.36 -5.03
CA GLY A 84 16.20 1.78 -6.15
C GLY A 84 16.35 3.26 -6.46
N SER A 85 16.40 4.11 -5.43
CA SER A 85 16.62 5.54 -5.60
C SER A 85 18.02 5.86 -6.11
N TYR A 86 19.05 5.19 -5.59
CA TYR A 86 20.43 5.35 -6.08
C TYR A 86 20.54 5.01 -7.58
N ILE A 87 20.02 3.84 -7.98
CA ILE A 87 20.02 3.43 -9.39
C ILE A 87 19.19 4.40 -10.24
N GLY A 88 18.00 4.79 -9.76
CA GLY A 88 17.11 5.69 -10.48
C GLY A 88 17.68 7.09 -10.68
N LEU A 89 18.39 7.63 -9.69
CA LEU A 89 18.92 8.99 -9.73
C LEU A 89 20.29 9.10 -10.41
N PHE A 90 21.16 8.09 -10.27
CA PHE A 90 22.56 8.21 -10.66
C PHE A 90 23.01 7.23 -11.75
N VAL A 91 22.28 6.14 -11.99
CA VAL A 91 22.68 5.08 -12.93
C VAL A 91 21.76 5.02 -14.15
N ALA A 92 20.44 5.11 -13.95
CA ALA A 92 19.47 5.06 -15.04
C ALA A 92 19.64 6.27 -15.96
N PRO A 93 19.65 6.08 -17.30
CA PRO A 93 19.75 7.20 -18.22
C PRO A 93 18.52 8.10 -18.14
N PRO A 94 18.61 9.38 -18.55
CA PRO A 94 17.46 10.25 -18.70
C PRO A 94 16.53 9.71 -19.79
N GLU A 95 15.23 9.99 -19.66
CA GLU A 95 14.24 9.65 -20.68
C GLU A 95 14.33 10.61 -21.88
N GLN A 96 14.03 10.11 -23.07
CA GLN A 96 14.26 10.84 -24.32
C GLN A 96 13.45 12.15 -24.43
N TYR A 97 12.22 12.18 -23.94
CA TYR A 97 11.30 13.33 -24.04
C TYR A 97 11.21 14.12 -22.74
N MET A 98 11.16 13.45 -21.61
CA MET A 98 10.99 14.07 -20.29
C MET A 98 12.33 14.36 -19.59
N GLY A 99 13.45 13.82 -20.11
CA GLY A 99 14.77 14.00 -19.52
C GLY A 99 14.81 13.51 -18.05
N GLU A 100 15.35 14.34 -17.18
CA GLU A 100 15.49 14.08 -15.75
C GLU A 100 14.14 14.07 -15.00
N LEU A 101 13.11 14.73 -15.53
CA LEU A 101 11.79 14.78 -14.89
C LEU A 101 11.13 13.41 -14.73
N GLN A 102 11.46 12.48 -15.63
CA GLN A 102 10.97 11.11 -15.57
C GLN A 102 11.38 10.38 -14.27
N ARG A 103 12.45 10.79 -13.59
CA ARG A 103 12.96 10.11 -12.38
C ARG A 103 11.95 10.09 -11.23
N ILE A 104 11.01 11.03 -11.17
CA ILE A 104 9.94 11.02 -10.17
C ILE A 104 9.03 9.78 -10.28
N MET A 105 8.95 9.18 -11.46
CA MET A 105 8.21 7.95 -11.72
C MET A 105 8.63 6.82 -10.77
N TYR A 106 9.91 6.75 -10.39
CA TYR A 106 10.44 5.65 -9.57
C TYR A 106 9.89 5.60 -8.15
N VAL A 107 9.33 6.70 -7.66
CA VAL A 107 8.63 6.74 -6.37
C VAL A 107 7.14 6.96 -6.53
N HIS A 108 6.70 7.78 -7.49
CA HIS A 108 5.30 8.12 -7.71
C HIS A 108 4.45 6.89 -8.09
N VAL A 109 4.90 6.13 -9.09
CA VAL A 109 4.15 4.94 -9.55
C VAL A 109 4.06 3.85 -8.47
N PRO A 110 5.14 3.47 -7.77
CA PRO A 110 5.05 2.56 -6.63
C PRO A 110 4.15 3.06 -5.50
N THR A 111 4.18 4.36 -5.21
CA THR A 111 3.28 4.96 -4.20
C THR A 111 1.82 4.79 -4.61
N ALA A 112 1.48 5.00 -5.89
CA ALA A 112 0.13 4.79 -6.42
C ALA A 112 -0.32 3.32 -6.27
N TRP A 113 0.52 2.37 -6.67
CA TRP A 113 0.21 0.93 -6.54
C TRP A 113 -0.04 0.53 -5.08
N CYS A 114 0.84 0.98 -4.18
CA CYS A 114 0.72 0.66 -2.75
C CYS A 114 -0.48 1.38 -2.09
N ALA A 115 -0.81 2.60 -2.49
CA ALA A 115 -2.01 3.28 -1.99
C ALA A 115 -3.29 2.50 -2.33
N LEU A 116 -3.47 2.12 -3.61
CA LEU A 116 -4.61 1.33 -4.04
C LEU A 116 -4.64 -0.06 -3.37
N LEU A 117 -3.48 -0.69 -3.18
CA LEU A 117 -3.37 -1.98 -2.48
C LEU A 117 -3.75 -1.86 -1.01
N ALA A 118 -3.30 -0.82 -0.29
CA ALA A 118 -3.68 -0.58 1.09
C ALA A 118 -5.20 -0.40 1.25
N MET A 119 -5.84 0.34 0.33
CA MET A 119 -7.29 0.51 0.31
C MET A 119 -8.02 -0.79 -0.04
N THR A 120 -7.45 -1.64 -0.90
CA THR A 120 -7.96 -2.99 -1.19
C THR A 120 -7.90 -3.89 0.06
N ILE A 121 -6.82 -3.80 0.84
CA ILE A 121 -6.70 -4.52 2.11
C ILE A 121 -7.74 -4.02 3.12
N ALA A 122 -7.97 -2.70 3.18
CA ALA A 122 -9.00 -2.11 4.02
C ALA A 122 -10.39 -2.64 3.64
N PHE A 123 -10.72 -2.66 2.35
CA PHE A 123 -11.99 -3.20 1.82
C PHE A 123 -12.18 -4.68 2.18
N ALA A 124 -11.17 -5.52 1.94
CA ALA A 124 -11.23 -6.93 2.31
C ALA A 124 -11.42 -7.10 3.83
N SER A 125 -10.73 -6.30 4.63
CA SER A 125 -10.85 -6.30 6.09
C SER A 125 -12.23 -5.85 6.55
N ALA A 126 -12.83 -4.85 5.89
CA ALA A 126 -14.20 -4.38 6.15
C ALA A 126 -15.23 -5.49 5.94
N ILE A 127 -15.14 -6.20 4.80
CA ILE A 127 -16.01 -7.34 4.52
C ILE A 127 -15.84 -8.44 5.57
N LEU A 128 -14.59 -8.80 5.88
CA LEU A 128 -14.30 -9.87 6.85
C LEU A 128 -14.74 -9.48 8.27
N PHE A 129 -14.68 -8.21 8.65
CA PHE A 129 -15.22 -7.72 9.91
C PHE A 129 -16.73 -7.91 9.97
N LEU A 130 -17.47 -7.48 8.95
CA LEU A 130 -18.93 -7.63 8.93
C LEU A 130 -19.38 -9.09 8.88
N LEU A 131 -18.64 -9.97 8.20
CA LEU A 131 -19.01 -11.39 8.07
C LEU A 131 -18.63 -12.22 9.31
N ARG A 132 -17.52 -11.90 9.98
CA ARG A 132 -16.96 -12.74 11.07
C ARG A 132 -17.16 -12.14 12.45
N ASN A 133 -17.52 -10.86 12.53
CA ASN A 133 -17.65 -10.10 13.77
C ASN A 133 -16.41 -10.20 14.68
N ASP A 134 -15.21 -10.17 14.08
CA ASP A 134 -13.94 -10.33 14.75
C ASP A 134 -13.14 -9.02 14.66
N TRP A 135 -12.89 -8.43 15.81
CA TRP A 135 -12.25 -7.12 15.98
C TRP A 135 -10.85 -7.00 15.38
N LYS A 136 -10.18 -8.12 15.14
CA LYS A 136 -8.91 -8.10 14.42
C LYS A 136 -9.03 -7.53 13.01
N TRP A 137 -10.19 -7.74 12.35
CA TRP A 137 -10.44 -7.21 11.02
C TRP A 137 -10.76 -5.73 11.04
N ASP A 138 -11.45 -5.22 12.09
CA ASP A 138 -11.62 -3.77 12.31
C ASP A 138 -10.27 -3.08 12.51
N ALA A 139 -9.40 -3.62 13.35
CA ALA A 139 -8.07 -3.09 13.57
C ALA A 139 -7.20 -3.07 12.30
N ARG A 140 -7.30 -4.11 11.46
CA ARG A 140 -6.60 -4.15 10.16
C ARG A 140 -7.19 -3.16 9.16
N MET A 141 -8.50 -3.03 9.12
CA MET A 141 -9.19 -2.03 8.31
C MET A 141 -8.70 -0.63 8.66
N GLU A 142 -8.71 -0.25 9.94
CA GLU A 142 -8.24 1.05 10.40
C GLU A 142 -6.78 1.29 10.03
N GLY A 143 -5.88 0.36 10.36
CA GLY A 143 -4.45 0.48 10.02
C GLY A 143 -4.19 0.59 8.52
N SER A 144 -4.96 -0.13 7.69
CA SER A 144 -4.85 -0.07 6.23
C SER A 144 -5.35 1.25 5.67
N ILE A 145 -6.44 1.79 6.22
CA ILE A 145 -6.97 3.11 5.82
C ILE A 145 -5.96 4.20 6.16
N GLU A 146 -5.40 4.20 7.37
CA GLU A 146 -4.41 5.21 7.79
C GLU A 146 -3.19 5.23 6.88
N VAL A 147 -2.62 4.06 6.59
CA VAL A 147 -1.46 3.95 5.68
C VAL A 147 -1.84 4.30 4.25
N GLY A 148 -3.01 3.84 3.77
CA GLY A 148 -3.52 4.15 2.44
C GLY A 148 -3.74 5.66 2.22
N VAL A 149 -4.28 6.35 3.21
CA VAL A 149 -4.48 7.82 3.19
C VAL A 149 -3.14 8.55 3.12
N VAL A 150 -2.15 8.14 3.92
CA VAL A 150 -0.80 8.74 3.85
C VAL A 150 -0.19 8.55 2.47
N LEU A 151 -0.26 7.35 1.90
CA LEU A 151 0.27 7.07 0.56
C LEU A 151 -0.49 7.85 -0.51
N ALA A 152 -1.83 7.96 -0.44
CA ALA A 152 -2.63 8.73 -1.38
C ALA A 152 -2.33 10.24 -1.30
N PHE A 153 -2.11 10.77 -0.11
CA PHE A 153 -1.68 12.16 0.08
C PHE A 153 -0.29 12.39 -0.54
N LEU A 154 0.68 11.52 -0.26
CA LEU A 154 2.01 11.59 -0.87
C LEU A 154 1.95 11.46 -2.39
N LEU A 155 1.08 10.60 -2.91
CA LEU A 155 0.82 10.44 -4.33
C LEU A 155 0.35 11.76 -4.96
N CYS A 156 -0.62 12.44 -4.34
CA CYS A 156 -1.11 13.75 -4.82
C CYS A 156 0.01 14.81 -4.79
N CYS A 157 0.81 14.87 -3.73
CA CYS A 157 1.95 15.79 -3.63
C CYS A 157 2.99 15.53 -4.73
N GLN A 158 3.41 14.28 -4.90
CA GLN A 158 4.37 13.87 -5.94
C GLN A 158 3.81 14.16 -7.34
N GLY A 159 2.51 13.91 -7.55
CA GLY A 159 1.83 14.19 -8.81
C GLY A 159 1.82 15.68 -9.14
N ALA A 160 1.53 16.54 -8.17
CA ALA A 160 1.56 17.99 -8.34
C ALA A 160 2.97 18.50 -8.69
N ILE A 161 4.01 17.98 -8.02
CA ILE A 161 5.41 18.31 -8.31
C ILE A 161 5.77 17.90 -9.75
N TRP A 162 5.30 16.76 -10.20
CA TRP A 162 5.55 16.27 -11.57
C TRP A 162 4.73 17.03 -12.62
N ALA A 163 3.48 17.37 -12.31
CA ALA A 163 2.57 18.07 -13.21
C ALA A 163 3.09 19.45 -13.59
N LYS A 164 3.66 20.19 -12.64
CA LYS A 164 4.11 21.57 -12.88
C LYS A 164 5.10 21.72 -14.05
N PRO A 165 6.21 20.97 -14.08
CA PRO A 165 7.15 21.05 -15.22
C PRO A 165 6.65 20.34 -16.49
N THR A 166 5.71 19.36 -16.36
CA THR A 166 5.24 18.55 -17.48
C THR A 166 4.05 19.20 -18.19
N TRP A 167 3.11 19.76 -17.45
CA TRP A 167 1.84 20.32 -17.97
C TRP A 167 1.70 21.83 -17.73
N GLY A 168 2.65 22.46 -17.03
CA GLY A 168 2.63 23.90 -16.72
C GLY A 168 1.75 24.27 -15.51
N VAL A 169 0.99 23.35 -14.95
CA VAL A 169 0.07 23.55 -13.83
C VAL A 169 0.42 22.60 -12.67
N TRP A 170 0.12 23.01 -11.44
CA TRP A 170 0.29 22.13 -10.27
C TRP A 170 -0.80 21.07 -10.16
N TRP A 171 -1.99 21.39 -10.67
CA TRP A 171 -3.17 20.53 -10.61
C TRP A 171 -4.05 20.82 -11.83
N ASP A 172 -4.65 19.78 -12.35
CA ASP A 172 -5.72 19.81 -13.33
C ASP A 172 -6.88 18.92 -12.87
N TRP A 173 -8.11 19.25 -13.23
CA TRP A 173 -9.27 18.43 -12.94
C TRP A 173 -9.44 17.30 -13.96
N ASP A 174 -8.35 16.73 -14.36
CA ASP A 174 -8.28 15.50 -15.14
C ASP A 174 -9.01 14.36 -14.43
N PRO A 175 -9.68 13.45 -15.14
CA PRO A 175 -10.44 12.35 -14.53
C PRO A 175 -9.64 11.51 -13.51
N ARG A 176 -8.37 11.23 -13.78
CA ARG A 176 -7.54 10.45 -12.87
C ARG A 176 -7.17 11.22 -11.61
N LEU A 177 -6.82 12.49 -11.77
CA LEU A 177 -6.46 13.33 -10.62
C LEU A 177 -7.69 13.57 -9.75
N THR A 178 -8.84 13.87 -10.38
CA THR A 178 -10.12 14.11 -9.70
C THR A 178 -10.56 12.88 -8.89
N THR A 179 -10.58 11.70 -9.50
CA THR A 179 -10.97 10.47 -8.80
C THR A 179 -9.97 10.11 -7.70
N THR A 180 -8.66 10.33 -7.90
CA THR A 180 -7.66 10.14 -6.83
C THR A 180 -7.90 11.08 -5.65
N ALA A 181 -8.28 12.34 -5.90
CA ALA A 181 -8.64 13.27 -4.83
C ALA A 181 -9.93 12.84 -4.11
N VAL A 182 -10.95 12.40 -4.85
CA VAL A 182 -12.20 11.86 -4.28
C VAL A 182 -11.87 10.66 -3.37
N LEU A 183 -11.04 9.73 -3.84
CA LEU A 183 -10.59 8.58 -3.06
C LEU A 183 -9.91 9.00 -1.76
N LEU A 184 -8.97 9.95 -1.83
CA LEU A 184 -8.27 10.48 -0.65
C LEU A 184 -9.26 11.07 0.36
N PHE A 185 -10.17 11.94 -0.09
CA PHE A 185 -11.13 12.59 0.81
C PHE A 185 -12.18 11.62 1.37
N ALA A 186 -12.62 10.63 0.59
CA ALA A 186 -13.52 9.59 1.07
C ALA A 186 -12.91 8.79 2.23
N PHE A 187 -11.66 8.35 2.08
CA PHE A 187 -10.97 7.60 3.15
C PHE A 187 -10.55 8.48 4.34
N LEU A 188 -10.22 9.75 4.12
CA LEU A 188 -10.07 10.74 5.19
C LEU A 188 -11.38 10.92 5.98
N GLY A 189 -12.52 10.95 5.29
CA GLY A 189 -13.84 11.01 5.90
C GLY A 189 -14.13 9.80 6.80
N ILE A 190 -13.67 8.60 6.40
CA ILE A 190 -13.80 7.39 7.24
C ILE A 190 -12.96 7.53 8.51
N LEU A 191 -11.72 8.06 8.41
CA LEU A 191 -10.90 8.31 9.61
C LEU A 191 -11.53 9.36 10.51
N ALA A 192 -12.14 10.41 9.95
CA ALA A 192 -12.88 11.41 10.70
C ALA A 192 -14.09 10.79 11.42
N LEU A 193 -14.90 9.98 10.70
CA LEU A 193 -16.03 9.24 11.29
C LEU A 193 -15.58 8.41 12.50
N ARG A 194 -14.44 7.72 12.41
CA ARG A 194 -13.88 6.94 13.53
C ARG A 194 -13.50 7.80 14.74
N ARG A 195 -13.25 9.09 14.56
CA ARG A 195 -12.94 10.02 15.64
C ARG A 195 -14.17 10.59 16.34
N PHE A 196 -15.30 10.67 15.64
CA PHE A 196 -16.53 11.25 16.16
C PHE A 196 -17.53 10.23 16.73
N VAL A 197 -17.33 8.93 16.48
CA VAL A 197 -18.22 7.87 16.99
C VAL A 197 -17.57 7.20 18.19
N ASP A 198 -18.12 7.46 19.38
CA ASP A 198 -17.60 6.93 20.65
C ASP A 198 -17.87 5.43 20.81
N ASP A 199 -19.07 4.97 20.43
CA ASP A 199 -19.46 3.56 20.53
C ASP A 199 -18.61 2.69 19.61
N PRO A 200 -17.77 1.76 20.14
CA PRO A 200 -16.87 0.95 19.33
C PRO A 200 -17.59 0.10 18.30
N VAL A 201 -18.77 -0.43 18.61
CA VAL A 201 -19.54 -1.31 17.71
C VAL A 201 -20.07 -0.50 16.53
N LYS A 202 -20.70 0.64 16.80
CA LYS A 202 -21.20 1.53 15.73
C LYS A 202 -20.05 2.05 14.90
N ARG A 203 -18.95 2.47 15.54
CA ARG A 203 -17.72 2.93 14.87
C ARG A 203 -17.18 1.89 13.91
N GLY A 204 -17.05 0.63 14.33
CA GLY A 204 -16.58 -0.47 13.48
C GLY A 204 -17.50 -0.72 12.30
N VAL A 205 -18.80 -0.90 12.55
CA VAL A 205 -19.79 -1.21 11.50
C VAL A 205 -19.92 -0.07 10.49
N TRP A 206 -20.05 1.18 10.96
CA TRP A 206 -20.22 2.32 10.05
C TRP A 206 -18.95 2.57 9.23
N SER A 207 -17.77 2.39 9.83
CA SER A 207 -16.51 2.48 9.10
C SER A 207 -16.38 1.39 8.04
N ALA A 208 -16.79 0.16 8.35
CA ALA A 208 -16.75 -0.94 7.40
C ALA A 208 -17.68 -0.69 6.20
N VAL A 209 -18.92 -0.27 6.44
CA VAL A 209 -19.88 0.08 5.38
C VAL A 209 -19.34 1.24 4.54
N ALA A 210 -18.84 2.31 5.17
CA ALA A 210 -18.26 3.45 4.47
C ALA A 210 -17.04 3.06 3.63
N THR A 211 -16.19 2.16 4.14
CA THR A 211 -15.01 1.64 3.41
C THR A 211 -15.44 0.86 2.16
N ILE A 212 -16.48 0.03 2.26
CA ILE A 212 -17.00 -0.73 1.11
C ILE A 212 -17.55 0.23 0.03
N ILE A 213 -18.26 1.26 0.44
CA ILE A 213 -18.79 2.27 -0.49
C ILE A 213 -17.65 3.06 -1.15
N ALA A 214 -16.70 3.56 -0.35
CA ALA A 214 -15.56 4.33 -0.85
C ALA A 214 -14.67 3.52 -1.80
N TYR A 215 -14.58 2.20 -1.61
CA TYR A 215 -13.76 1.32 -2.45
C TYR A 215 -14.23 1.25 -3.90
N VAL A 216 -15.49 1.57 -4.18
CA VAL A 216 -16.02 1.64 -5.55
C VAL A 216 -15.19 2.59 -6.42
N ASP A 217 -14.59 3.62 -5.83
CA ASP A 217 -13.74 4.56 -6.54
C ASP A 217 -12.36 3.99 -6.93
N VAL A 218 -11.85 2.96 -6.25
CA VAL A 218 -10.55 2.34 -6.55
C VAL A 218 -10.46 1.82 -7.99
N PRO A 219 -11.39 0.99 -8.49
CA PRO A 219 -11.40 0.61 -9.91
C PRO A 219 -11.62 1.81 -10.85
N ILE A 220 -12.39 2.82 -10.44
CA ILE A 220 -12.60 4.03 -11.24
C ILE A 220 -11.28 4.77 -11.42
N VAL A 221 -10.52 5.01 -10.35
CA VAL A 221 -9.15 5.58 -10.43
C VAL A 221 -8.27 4.76 -11.36
N TYR A 222 -8.29 3.42 -11.23
CA TYR A 222 -7.43 2.57 -12.03
C TYR A 222 -7.76 2.63 -13.52
N PHE A 223 -9.04 2.60 -13.88
CA PHE A 223 -9.49 2.58 -15.28
C PHE A 223 -9.73 3.96 -15.88
N SER A 224 -9.67 5.04 -15.11
CA SER A 224 -9.95 6.42 -15.54
C SER A 224 -9.26 6.82 -16.85
N VAL A 225 -7.97 6.51 -16.99
CA VAL A 225 -7.18 6.81 -18.21
C VAL A 225 -7.54 5.97 -19.43
N ARG A 226 -8.41 4.95 -19.29
CA ARG A 226 -8.93 4.14 -20.39
C ARG A 226 -10.35 4.54 -20.76
N TRP A 227 -11.11 5.02 -19.78
CA TRP A 227 -12.53 5.36 -19.98
C TRP A 227 -12.73 6.80 -20.43
N TRP A 228 -11.80 7.68 -20.04
CA TRP A 228 -11.88 9.11 -20.38
C TRP A 228 -10.58 9.62 -20.99
N ASN A 229 -10.66 10.73 -21.71
CA ASN A 229 -9.48 11.47 -22.12
C ASN A 229 -8.78 12.04 -20.89
N SER A 230 -7.49 11.78 -20.76
CA SER A 230 -6.68 12.12 -19.60
C SER A 230 -5.32 12.63 -20.05
N LEU A 231 -4.82 13.67 -19.39
CA LEU A 231 -3.44 14.11 -19.52
C LEU A 231 -2.46 13.11 -18.94
N HIS A 232 -2.95 12.25 -18.04
CA HIS A 232 -2.14 11.27 -17.36
C HIS A 232 -1.75 10.12 -18.30
N GLN A 233 -0.51 9.66 -18.16
CA GLN A 233 0.00 8.49 -18.90
C GLN A 233 -0.82 7.23 -18.58
N GLN A 234 -0.82 6.28 -19.52
CA GLN A 234 -1.35 4.95 -19.26
C GLN A 234 -0.58 4.25 -18.14
N GLN A 235 -1.19 3.22 -17.55
CA GLN A 235 -0.58 2.47 -16.46
C GLN A 235 0.79 1.93 -16.87
N SER A 236 1.76 2.07 -15.96
CA SER A 236 3.10 1.52 -16.15
C SER A 236 3.04 -0.01 -16.27
N SER A 237 3.46 -0.51 -17.42
CA SER A 237 3.44 -1.92 -17.78
C SER A 237 4.67 -2.25 -18.64
N PRO A 238 4.99 -3.53 -18.87
CA PRO A 238 6.08 -3.90 -19.78
C PRO A 238 5.95 -3.35 -21.20
N GLY A 239 4.73 -2.98 -21.63
CA GLY A 239 4.49 -2.36 -22.92
C GLY A 239 4.60 -0.83 -22.95
N THR A 240 4.57 -0.18 -21.78
CA THR A 240 4.52 1.30 -21.67
C THR A 240 5.77 1.91 -21.04
N VAL A 241 6.64 1.11 -20.41
CA VAL A 241 7.89 1.56 -19.77
C VAL A 241 9.08 0.88 -20.42
N SER A 242 10.08 1.65 -20.81
CA SER A 242 11.31 1.14 -21.38
C SER A 242 12.08 0.27 -20.39
N LYS A 243 12.72 -0.80 -20.90
CA LYS A 243 13.39 -1.83 -20.08
C LYS A 243 14.42 -1.27 -19.11
N GLN A 244 15.15 -0.24 -19.51
CA GLN A 244 16.19 0.42 -18.70
C GLN A 244 15.67 1.06 -17.42
N PHE A 245 14.36 1.35 -17.32
CA PHE A 245 13.75 1.97 -16.14
C PHE A 245 13.11 0.97 -15.18
N TRP A 246 13.07 -0.32 -15.55
CA TRP A 246 12.39 -1.33 -14.73
C TRP A 246 13.12 -1.65 -13.42
N LEU A 247 14.45 -1.64 -13.41
CA LEU A 247 15.20 -1.99 -12.21
C LEU A 247 14.94 -1.02 -11.06
N PRO A 248 15.15 0.32 -11.22
CA PRO A 248 14.86 1.27 -10.16
C PRO A 248 13.37 1.32 -9.80
N LEU A 249 12.46 1.21 -10.78
CA LEU A 249 11.03 1.20 -10.53
C LEU A 249 10.60 0.04 -9.62
N ARG A 250 11.09 -1.17 -9.88
CA ARG A 250 10.74 -2.36 -9.10
C ARG A 250 11.40 -2.39 -7.73
N ALA A 251 12.66 -1.95 -7.62
CA ALA A 251 13.33 -1.86 -6.34
C ALA A 251 12.56 -0.90 -5.40
N ASN A 252 12.15 0.26 -5.89
CA ASN A 252 11.32 1.19 -5.13
C ASN A 252 9.90 0.61 -4.86
N ALA A 253 9.32 -0.13 -5.80
CA ALA A 253 8.02 -0.77 -5.58
C ALA A 253 8.04 -1.78 -4.42
N PHE A 254 9.06 -2.64 -4.35
CA PHE A 254 9.24 -3.53 -3.21
C PHE A 254 9.58 -2.76 -1.93
N GLY A 255 10.36 -1.69 -2.03
CA GLY A 255 10.67 -0.82 -0.90
C GLY A 255 9.41 -0.24 -0.25
N ILE A 256 8.55 0.39 -1.05
CA ILE A 256 7.28 0.98 -0.56
C ILE A 256 6.30 -0.11 -0.11
N LEU A 257 6.23 -1.25 -0.81
CA LEU A 257 5.40 -2.39 -0.42
C LEU A 257 5.78 -2.92 0.98
N PHE A 258 7.07 -3.14 1.24
CA PHE A 258 7.54 -3.63 2.53
C PHE A 258 7.27 -2.62 3.65
N LEU A 259 7.49 -1.33 3.41
CA LEU A 259 7.14 -0.27 4.36
C LEU A 259 5.63 -0.22 4.60
N MET A 260 4.81 -0.27 3.55
CA MET A 260 3.35 -0.29 3.67
C MET A 260 2.88 -1.43 4.56
N VAL A 261 3.35 -2.66 4.30
CA VAL A 261 2.98 -3.83 5.11
C VAL A 261 3.43 -3.67 6.56
N ALA A 262 4.66 -3.22 6.78
CA ALA A 262 5.20 -2.98 8.12
C ALA A 262 4.35 -1.96 8.89
N PHE A 263 4.00 -0.85 8.26
CA PHE A 263 3.17 0.19 8.89
C PHE A 263 1.74 -0.28 9.13
N ILE A 264 1.12 -1.01 8.21
CA ILE A 264 -0.21 -1.60 8.43
C ILE A 264 -0.19 -2.54 9.64
N MET A 265 0.84 -3.41 9.76
CA MET A 265 0.98 -4.31 10.91
C MET A 265 1.09 -3.53 12.23
N LEU A 266 1.92 -2.49 12.27
CA LEU A 266 2.11 -1.65 13.46
C LEU A 266 0.84 -0.89 13.83
N ARG A 267 0.17 -0.27 12.83
CA ARG A 267 -1.06 0.49 13.05
C ARG A 267 -2.22 -0.40 13.47
N ALA A 268 -2.39 -1.56 12.85
CA ALA A 268 -3.40 -2.55 13.24
C ALA A 268 -3.18 -3.01 14.70
N ARG A 269 -1.91 -3.22 15.11
CA ARG A 269 -1.58 -3.53 16.51
C ARG A 269 -2.00 -2.42 17.46
N ILE A 270 -1.66 -1.17 17.15
CA ILE A 270 -2.03 -0.01 17.97
C ILE A 270 -3.56 0.09 18.08
N SER A 271 -4.28 -0.07 16.97
CA SER A 271 -5.74 -0.08 16.94
C SER A 271 -6.33 -1.20 17.82
N ALA A 272 -5.80 -2.42 17.71
CA ALA A 272 -6.24 -3.55 18.52
C ALA A 272 -5.99 -3.33 20.03
N LEU A 273 -4.86 -2.75 20.41
CA LEU A 273 -4.55 -2.44 21.82
C LEU A 273 -5.47 -1.34 22.36
N ARG A 274 -5.75 -0.30 21.57
CA ARG A 274 -6.71 0.75 21.92
C ARG A 274 -8.10 0.16 22.16
N LEU A 275 -8.59 -0.62 21.21
CA LEU A 275 -9.89 -1.27 21.31
C LEU A 275 -9.99 -2.17 22.55
N LYS A 276 -8.93 -2.94 22.83
CA LYS A 276 -8.88 -3.78 24.03
C LYS A 276 -8.99 -2.93 25.31
N SER A 277 -8.38 -1.74 25.36
CA SER A 277 -8.50 -0.84 26.51
C SER A 277 -9.90 -0.19 26.61
N GLU A 278 -10.55 0.11 25.48
CA GLU A 278 -11.91 0.66 25.44
C GLU A 278 -12.98 -0.37 25.88
N LEU A 279 -12.76 -1.65 25.57
CA LEU A 279 -13.66 -2.74 25.93
C LEU A 279 -13.35 -3.39 27.30
N ALA A 280 -12.28 -2.96 27.97
CA ALA A 280 -11.96 -3.46 29.29
C ALA A 280 -12.99 -2.95 30.32
N PRO A 281 -13.41 -3.82 31.27
CA PRO A 281 -14.27 -3.37 32.37
C PRO A 281 -13.55 -2.28 33.18
N PRO A 282 -14.31 -1.31 33.75
CA PRO A 282 -13.72 -0.28 34.60
C PRO A 282 -12.95 -0.91 35.76
N PRO A 283 -11.89 -0.26 36.26
CA PRO A 283 -11.15 -0.73 37.42
C PRO A 283 -12.10 -0.95 38.63
N LEU A 284 -11.91 -2.04 39.36
CA LEU A 284 -12.78 -2.45 40.47
C LEU A 284 -13.04 -1.33 41.50
N ALA A 285 -12.12 -0.37 41.67
CA ALA A 285 -12.28 0.79 42.54
C ALA A 285 -13.38 1.76 42.07
N GLU A 286 -13.59 1.91 40.76
CA GLU A 286 -14.65 2.78 40.21
C GLU A 286 -16.01 2.07 40.21
N ALA A 287 -16.05 0.77 40.05
CA ALA A 287 -17.27 -0.02 40.15
C ALA A 287 -17.88 0.04 41.57
N GLN A 288 -17.05 0.06 42.63
CA GLN A 288 -17.51 0.14 44.02
C GLN A 288 -18.02 1.53 44.39
N LEU A 289 -17.56 2.60 43.75
CA LEU A 289 -18.01 3.96 43.97
C LEU A 289 -19.33 4.26 43.24
N GLY A 290 -19.61 3.62 42.14
CA GLY A 290 -20.86 3.78 41.40
C GLY A 290 -22.07 3.05 42.00
N GLU A 291 -21.86 2.03 42.83
CA GLU A 291 -22.91 1.33 43.58
C GLU A 291 -23.25 1.99 44.94
N ALA A 292 -22.46 3.00 45.35
CA ALA A 292 -22.60 3.70 46.63
C ALA A 292 -23.30 5.05 46.51
N VAL A 293 -23.77 5.44 45.32
CA VAL A 293 -24.56 6.66 45.04
C VAL A 293 -25.94 6.25 44.50
#